data_483abc921568ef2b6ce988b0fb2b7cb3
#
_entry.id   483abc921568ef2b6ce988b0fb2b7cb3
#
_cell.length_a   1.000
_cell.length_b   1.000
_cell.length_c   1.000
_cell.angle_alpha   90.00
_cell.angle_beta   90.00
_cell.angle_gamma   90.00
#
_symmetry.space_group_name_H-M   'P 1'
#
loop_
_entity.id
_entity.type
_entity.pdbx_description
1 polymer ?
#
loop_
_entity_poly.entity_id
_entity_poly.type
_entity_poly.pdbx_seq_one_letter_code
_entity_poly.pdbx_strand_id
1 'polypeptide(L)'
;KIVKVKGLDEIFIGLNDLSLGKGKKFMFELLADGTVDSLVSKFREAGLPYGFGGLASLEGGLLPGKMVLKEHYRLGSTCVILSRSFCNTDKVKNLGEVEEIFKSLKSIREYEKLCERADDFEENRQKVRQAVLKIVGE
;
A
#
# COMPACT_ATOMS: atom_id res chain seq x y z
N LYS A 1 9.56 6.33 19.35
CA LYS A 1 10.50 5.43 20.10
C LYS A 1 11.22 4.47 19.15
N ILE A 2 10.50 3.79 18.22
CA ILE A 2 11.08 2.74 17.34
C ILE A 2 12.26 3.26 16.50
N VAL A 3 12.17 4.44 15.90
CA VAL A 3 13.23 5.03 15.06
C VAL A 3 14.55 5.33 15.80
N LYS A 4 14.56 5.18 17.12
CA LYS A 4 15.76 5.37 17.94
C LYS A 4 16.47 4.05 18.27
N VAL A 5 15.93 2.92 17.84
CA VAL A 5 16.55 1.61 18.02
C VAL A 5 17.71 1.49 17.03
N LYS A 6 18.90 1.14 17.56
CA LYS A 6 20.09 0.94 16.73
C LYS A 6 19.99 -0.38 15.98
N GLY A 7 20.48 -0.39 14.73
CA GLY A 7 20.53 -1.59 13.89
C GLY A 7 19.19 -1.90 13.18
N LEU A 8 18.32 -0.91 13.03
CA LEU A 8 17.16 -1.02 12.15
C LEU A 8 17.59 -0.74 10.71
N ASP A 9 17.31 -1.68 9.83
CA ASP A 9 17.58 -1.55 8.40
C ASP A 9 16.37 -0.97 7.66
N GLU A 10 15.16 -1.30 8.11
CA GLU A 10 13.90 -0.93 7.44
C GLU A 10 12.73 -0.93 8.43
N ILE A 11 11.69 -0.17 8.12
CA ILE A 11 10.42 -0.17 8.89
C ILE A 11 9.25 -0.52 7.95
N PHE A 12 8.42 -1.47 8.37
CA PHE A 12 7.18 -1.79 7.69
C PHE A 12 5.97 -1.47 8.55
N ILE A 13 5.01 -0.68 8.01
CA ILE A 13 3.76 -0.35 8.68
C ILE A 13 2.71 -1.41 8.35
N GLY A 14 2.37 -2.26 9.30
CA GLY A 14 1.22 -3.16 9.23
C GLY A 14 -0.08 -2.36 9.31
N LEU A 15 -0.62 -1.92 8.15
CA LEU A 15 -1.80 -1.05 8.14
C LEU A 15 -3.01 -1.71 8.79
N ASN A 16 -3.18 -3.02 8.62
CA ASN A 16 -4.30 -3.73 9.22
C ASN A 16 -4.25 -3.68 10.75
N ASP A 17 -3.12 -4.07 11.33
CA ASP A 17 -2.95 -4.08 12.79
C ASP A 17 -3.02 -2.67 13.39
N LEU A 18 -2.39 -1.71 12.71
CA LEU A 18 -2.44 -0.31 13.13
C LEU A 18 -3.87 0.26 13.07
N SER A 19 -4.63 -0.08 12.04
CA SER A 19 -6.02 0.37 11.89
C SER A 19 -6.91 -0.21 13.00
N LEU A 20 -6.76 -1.48 13.29
CA LEU A 20 -7.47 -2.15 14.39
C LEU A 20 -7.13 -1.50 15.73
N GLY A 21 -5.84 -1.27 15.99
CA GLY A 21 -5.38 -0.59 17.22
C GLY A 21 -5.87 0.85 17.36
N LYS A 22 -6.25 1.49 16.25
CA LYS A 22 -6.85 2.85 16.23
C LYS A 22 -8.38 2.85 16.15
N GLY A 23 -9.03 1.69 16.21
CA GLY A 23 -10.50 1.57 16.11
C GLY A 23 -11.06 1.93 14.73
N LYS A 24 -10.27 1.80 13.68
CA LYS A 24 -10.69 2.05 12.30
C LYS A 24 -11.44 0.85 11.73
N LYS A 25 -12.38 1.10 10.83
CA LYS A 25 -13.18 0.07 10.15
C LYS A 25 -12.46 -0.52 8.93
N PHE A 26 -11.56 0.26 8.33
CA PHE A 26 -10.87 -0.10 7.10
C PHE A 26 -9.41 0.38 7.15
N MET A 27 -8.47 -0.50 6.80
CA MET A 27 -7.04 -0.22 6.98
C MET A 27 -6.53 0.99 6.18
N PHE A 28 -7.14 1.29 5.03
CA PHE A 28 -6.74 2.44 4.21
C PHE A 28 -7.33 3.78 4.68
N GLU A 29 -8.15 3.81 5.73
CA GLU A 29 -8.46 5.06 6.43
C GLU A 29 -7.18 5.78 6.90
N LEU A 30 -6.13 5.01 7.22
CA LEU A 30 -4.83 5.54 7.64
C LEU A 30 -4.08 6.30 6.53
N LEU A 31 -4.37 6.01 5.25
CA LEU A 31 -3.92 6.83 4.12
C LEU A 31 -4.78 8.08 3.96
N ALA A 32 -6.09 7.92 4.13
CA ALA A 32 -7.06 9.00 3.94
C ALA A 32 -6.95 10.09 5.01
N ASP A 33 -6.69 9.72 6.28
CA ASP A 33 -6.62 10.64 7.42
C ASP A 33 -5.22 11.25 7.67
N GLY A 34 -4.22 10.86 6.87
CA GLY A 34 -2.86 11.37 6.99
C GLY A 34 -2.01 10.71 8.09
N THR A 35 -2.50 9.64 8.72
CA THR A 35 -1.72 8.88 9.72
C THR A 35 -0.43 8.35 9.11
N VAL A 36 -0.49 7.75 7.91
CA VAL A 36 0.70 7.22 7.22
C VAL A 36 1.65 8.35 6.84
N ASP A 37 1.14 9.49 6.32
CA ASP A 37 1.95 10.68 6.01
C ASP A 37 2.77 11.13 7.23
N SER A 38 2.15 11.18 8.40
CA SER A 38 2.82 11.58 9.65
C SER A 38 3.89 10.56 10.10
N LEU A 39 3.66 9.26 9.88
CA LEU A 39 4.63 8.23 10.24
C LEU A 39 5.84 8.24 9.31
N VAL A 40 5.60 8.28 8.00
CA VAL A 40 6.69 8.23 7.00
C VAL A 40 7.58 9.49 7.06
N SER A 41 7.03 10.65 7.44
CA SER A 41 7.85 11.85 7.70
C SER A 41 8.91 11.56 8.75
N LYS A 42 8.54 10.92 9.86
CA LYS A 42 9.47 10.55 10.94
C LYS A 42 10.51 9.52 10.51
N PHE A 43 10.14 8.60 9.62
CA PHE A 43 11.07 7.59 9.09
C PHE A 43 12.09 8.23 8.15
N ARG A 44 11.64 9.15 7.29
CA ARG A 44 12.52 9.96 6.44
C ARG A 44 13.50 10.79 7.25
N GLU A 45 13.04 11.49 8.29
CA GLU A 45 13.88 12.26 9.20
C GLU A 45 14.95 11.39 9.89
N ALA A 46 14.63 10.10 10.14
CA ALA A 46 15.56 9.13 10.69
C ALA A 46 16.45 8.43 9.66
N GLY A 47 16.28 8.72 8.37
CA GLY A 47 17.04 8.09 7.28
C GLY A 47 16.73 6.60 7.08
N LEU A 48 15.56 6.12 7.52
CA LEU A 48 15.17 4.72 7.44
C LEU A 48 14.28 4.46 6.22
N PRO A 49 14.61 3.48 5.38
CA PRO A 49 13.69 2.96 4.37
C PRO A 49 12.41 2.42 5.02
N TYR A 50 11.30 2.50 4.32
CA TYR A 50 10.01 2.06 4.86
C TYR A 50 9.06 1.57 3.78
N GLY A 51 8.14 0.71 4.21
CA GLY A 51 6.99 0.27 3.44
C GLY A 51 5.72 0.25 4.27
N PHE A 52 4.59 -0.01 3.64
CA PHE A 52 3.32 -0.13 4.35
C PHE A 52 2.32 -1.03 3.62
N GLY A 53 1.33 -1.51 4.37
CA GLY A 53 0.13 -2.15 3.92
C GLY A 53 0.31 -3.42 3.10
N GLY A 54 -0.72 -3.79 2.40
CA GLY A 54 -0.77 -4.88 1.45
C GLY A 54 -1.32 -4.42 0.12
N LEU A 55 -0.79 -4.94 -0.99
CA LEU A 55 -1.23 -4.63 -2.34
C LEU A 55 -2.02 -5.82 -2.91
N ALA A 56 -3.22 -5.54 -3.42
CA ALA A 56 -3.98 -6.45 -4.29
C ALA A 56 -3.49 -6.31 -5.75
N SER A 57 -4.12 -7.01 -6.69
CA SER A 57 -3.92 -6.72 -8.12
C SER A 57 -4.32 -5.28 -8.43
N LEU A 58 -3.84 -4.72 -9.54
CA LEU A 58 -4.03 -3.29 -9.86
C LEU A 58 -5.50 -2.84 -9.83
N GLU A 59 -6.39 -3.69 -10.34
CA GLU A 59 -7.84 -3.40 -10.36
C GLU A 59 -8.61 -4.10 -9.21
N GLY A 60 -7.91 -4.89 -8.39
CA GLY A 60 -8.50 -5.67 -7.30
C GLY A 60 -8.49 -4.94 -5.96
N GLY A 61 -9.25 -5.53 -5.02
CA GLY A 61 -9.43 -4.99 -3.68
C GLY A 61 -10.61 -4.02 -3.57
N LEU A 62 -11.02 -3.71 -2.35
CA LEU A 62 -12.05 -2.68 -2.09
C LEU A 62 -11.56 -1.28 -2.51
N LEU A 63 -10.29 -1.01 -2.26
CA LEU A 63 -9.58 0.12 -2.84
C LEU A 63 -8.67 -0.43 -3.93
N PRO A 64 -8.80 -0.01 -5.21
CA PRO A 64 -8.01 -0.53 -6.31
C PRO A 64 -6.50 -0.45 -6.05
N GLY A 65 -5.79 -1.55 -6.31
CA GLY A 65 -4.35 -1.64 -6.04
C GLY A 65 -3.52 -0.56 -6.73
N LYS A 66 -3.93 -0.11 -7.93
CA LYS A 66 -3.27 1.01 -8.62
C LYS A 66 -3.31 2.33 -7.84
N MET A 67 -4.39 2.59 -7.11
CA MET A 67 -4.50 3.79 -6.28
C MET A 67 -3.57 3.68 -5.07
N VAL A 68 -3.51 2.50 -4.45
CA VAL A 68 -2.62 2.20 -3.32
C VAL A 68 -1.16 2.30 -3.76
N LEU A 69 -0.80 1.71 -4.91
CA LEU A 69 0.56 1.75 -5.44
C LEU A 69 1.01 3.18 -5.74
N LYS A 70 0.13 4.04 -6.26
CA LYS A 70 0.44 5.46 -6.46
C LYS A 70 0.66 6.20 -5.15
N GLU A 71 -0.04 5.83 -4.05
CA GLU A 71 0.25 6.36 -2.72
C GLU A 71 1.64 5.93 -2.20
N HIS A 72 2.11 4.71 -2.51
CA HIS A 72 3.48 4.29 -2.20
C HIS A 72 4.50 5.24 -2.85
N TYR A 73 4.31 5.58 -4.12
CA TYR A 73 5.19 6.52 -4.83
C TYR A 73 5.10 7.93 -4.26
N ARG A 74 3.89 8.44 -4.00
CA ARG A 74 3.68 9.75 -3.36
C ARG A 74 4.41 9.85 -2.01
N LEU A 75 4.34 8.79 -1.23
CA LEU A 75 4.90 8.74 0.13
C LEU A 75 6.37 8.31 0.17
N GLY A 76 6.98 7.93 -0.96
CA GLY A 76 8.38 7.49 -1.02
C GLY A 76 8.63 6.14 -0.34
N SER A 77 7.63 5.26 -0.32
CA SER A 77 7.75 3.90 0.18
C SER A 77 8.65 3.04 -0.71
N THR A 78 9.51 2.23 -0.13
CA THR A 78 10.48 1.39 -0.85
C THR A 78 10.01 -0.05 -1.04
N CYS A 79 9.00 -0.49 -0.29
CA CYS A 79 8.51 -1.86 -0.38
C CYS A 79 7.02 -1.97 -0.07
N VAL A 80 6.41 -3.04 -0.58
CA VAL A 80 5.02 -3.43 -0.32
C VAL A 80 4.91 -4.95 -0.24
N ILE A 81 4.03 -5.45 0.61
CA ILE A 81 3.70 -6.86 0.67
C ILE A 81 2.51 -7.13 -0.27
N LEU A 82 2.64 -8.11 -1.14
CA LEU A 82 1.51 -8.60 -1.92
C LEU A 82 0.53 -9.35 -1.00
N SER A 83 -0.69 -8.88 -0.97
CA SER A 83 -1.72 -9.42 -0.05
C SER A 83 -2.25 -10.78 -0.53
N ARG A 84 -2.97 -11.48 0.36
CA ARG A 84 -3.70 -12.70 -0.02
C ARG A 84 -4.76 -12.45 -1.11
N SER A 85 -5.22 -11.21 -1.26
CA SER A 85 -6.11 -10.83 -2.36
C SER A 85 -5.38 -10.77 -3.71
N PHE A 86 -4.06 -10.60 -3.71
CA PHE A 86 -3.25 -10.69 -4.92
C PHE A 86 -3.00 -12.15 -5.32
N CYS A 87 -2.57 -12.97 -4.37
CA CYS A 87 -2.27 -14.38 -4.57
C CYS A 87 -2.75 -15.19 -3.37
N ASN A 88 -3.80 -15.98 -3.56
CA ASN A 88 -4.23 -16.95 -2.57
C ASN A 88 -3.66 -18.32 -2.93
N THR A 89 -2.54 -18.67 -2.32
CA THR A 89 -1.81 -19.93 -2.57
C THR A 89 -2.68 -21.18 -2.31
N ASP A 90 -3.65 -21.09 -1.39
CA ASP A 90 -4.56 -22.20 -1.09
C ASP A 90 -5.53 -22.49 -2.25
N LYS A 91 -5.71 -21.54 -3.16
CA LYS A 91 -6.57 -21.66 -4.34
C LYS A 91 -5.83 -22.00 -5.61
N VAL A 92 -4.48 -21.86 -5.62
CA VAL A 92 -3.67 -22.17 -6.82
C VAL A 92 -3.60 -23.68 -7.01
N LYS A 93 -4.24 -24.18 -8.07
CA LYS A 93 -4.39 -25.62 -8.34
C LYS A 93 -3.63 -26.11 -9.57
N ASN A 94 -3.21 -25.20 -10.44
CA ASN A 94 -2.58 -25.55 -11.72
C ASN A 94 -1.62 -24.47 -12.21
N LEU A 95 -0.81 -24.80 -13.23
CA LEU A 95 0.19 -23.91 -13.81
C LEU A 95 -0.42 -22.66 -14.46
N GLY A 96 -1.62 -22.76 -15.03
CA GLY A 96 -2.29 -21.60 -15.64
C GLY A 96 -2.61 -20.51 -14.63
N GLU A 97 -3.01 -20.87 -13.41
CA GLU A 97 -3.24 -19.91 -12.32
C GLU A 97 -1.92 -19.27 -11.84
N VAL A 98 -0.83 -20.02 -11.86
CA VAL A 98 0.52 -19.47 -11.57
C VAL A 98 0.91 -18.46 -12.65
N GLU A 99 0.66 -18.75 -13.91
CA GLU A 99 0.95 -17.83 -15.03
C GLU A 99 0.16 -16.51 -14.90
N GLU A 100 -1.10 -16.57 -14.48
CA GLU A 100 -1.93 -15.38 -14.24
C GLU A 100 -1.37 -14.51 -13.10
N ILE A 101 -0.83 -15.13 -12.04
CA ILE A 101 -0.15 -14.40 -10.96
C ILE A 101 1.08 -13.66 -11.51
N PHE A 102 1.90 -14.32 -12.34
CA PHE A 102 3.07 -13.68 -12.96
C PHE A 102 2.69 -12.56 -13.91
N LYS A 103 1.59 -12.70 -14.70
CA LYS A 103 1.06 -11.62 -15.54
C LYS A 103 0.62 -10.42 -14.68
N SER A 104 -0.06 -10.68 -13.58
CA SER A 104 -0.48 -9.62 -12.65
C SER A 104 0.72 -8.91 -12.01
N LEU A 105 1.77 -9.65 -11.65
CA LEU A 105 3.01 -9.08 -11.15
C LEU A 105 3.70 -8.21 -12.21
N LYS A 106 3.75 -8.68 -13.45
CA LYS A 106 4.30 -7.91 -14.58
C LYS A 106 3.52 -6.60 -14.78
N SER A 107 2.20 -6.64 -14.71
CA SER A 107 1.35 -5.45 -14.81
C SER A 107 1.64 -4.43 -13.69
N ILE A 108 1.89 -4.90 -12.45
CA ILE A 108 2.33 -4.03 -11.35
C ILE A 108 3.66 -3.35 -11.72
N ARG A 109 4.66 -4.12 -12.18
CA ARG A 109 5.97 -3.58 -12.58
C ARG A 109 5.91 -2.58 -13.73
N GLU A 110 4.97 -2.76 -14.66
CA GLU A 110 4.72 -1.81 -15.75
C GLU A 110 4.05 -0.53 -15.21
N TYR A 111 3.10 -0.66 -14.28
CA TYR A 111 2.45 0.48 -13.67
C TYR A 111 3.39 1.29 -12.76
N GLU A 112 4.32 0.65 -12.07
CA GLU A 112 5.38 1.31 -11.30
C GLU A 112 6.16 2.31 -12.15
N LYS A 113 6.52 1.94 -13.39
CA LYS A 113 7.21 2.84 -14.33
C LYS A 113 6.39 4.07 -14.70
N LEU A 114 5.06 3.94 -14.71
CA LEU A 114 4.16 5.08 -14.90
C LEU A 114 4.13 5.96 -13.65
N CYS A 115 4.10 5.36 -12.46
CA CYS A 115 4.13 6.09 -11.20
C CYS A 115 5.43 6.89 -11.01
N GLU A 116 6.58 6.38 -11.47
CA GLU A 116 7.87 7.10 -11.42
C GLU A 116 7.84 8.45 -12.14
N ARG A 117 6.96 8.60 -13.13
CA ARG A 117 6.83 9.80 -13.97
C ARG A 117 5.54 10.56 -13.73
N ALA A 118 4.74 10.10 -12.76
CA ALA A 118 3.45 10.70 -12.46
C ALA A 118 3.63 12.05 -11.76
N ASP A 119 2.72 12.97 -12.05
CA ASP A 119 2.60 14.29 -11.41
C ASP A 119 1.22 14.50 -10.75
N ASP A 120 0.31 13.53 -10.89
CA ASP A 120 -1.07 13.56 -10.40
C ASP A 120 -1.26 12.93 -9.00
N PHE A 121 -0.23 12.95 -8.16
CA PHE A 121 -0.27 12.33 -6.83
C PHE A 121 -1.33 12.93 -5.91
N GLU A 122 -1.53 14.25 -5.94
CA GLU A 122 -2.54 14.90 -5.11
C GLU A 122 -3.97 14.55 -5.58
N GLU A 123 -4.18 14.47 -6.89
CA GLU A 123 -5.46 13.99 -7.44
C GLU A 123 -5.75 12.56 -7.00
N ASN A 124 -4.74 11.67 -7.06
CA ASN A 124 -4.87 10.29 -6.58
C ASN A 124 -5.21 10.25 -5.08
N ARG A 125 -4.52 11.05 -4.27
CA ARG A 125 -4.79 11.19 -2.83
C ARG A 125 -6.25 11.56 -2.55
N GLN A 126 -6.79 12.52 -3.29
CA GLN A 126 -8.20 12.91 -3.15
C GLN A 126 -9.16 11.78 -3.55
N LYS A 127 -8.85 11.05 -4.63
CA LYS A 127 -9.63 9.87 -5.03
C LYS A 127 -9.58 8.77 -3.98
N VAL A 128 -8.41 8.50 -3.39
CA VAL A 128 -8.26 7.56 -2.25
C VAL A 128 -9.14 7.96 -1.09
N ARG A 129 -9.11 9.24 -0.67
CA ARG A 129 -9.95 9.74 0.43
C ARG A 129 -11.44 9.54 0.15
N GLN A 130 -11.90 9.92 -1.04
CA GLN A 130 -13.30 9.76 -1.44
C GLN A 130 -13.72 8.28 -1.50
N ALA A 131 -12.88 7.41 -2.03
CA ALA A 131 -13.16 5.98 -2.10
C ALA A 131 -13.23 5.37 -0.70
N VAL A 132 -12.30 5.72 0.18
CA VAL A 132 -12.30 5.25 1.57
C VAL A 132 -13.55 5.70 2.32
N LEU A 133 -13.95 6.97 2.22
CA LEU A 133 -15.18 7.47 2.85
C LEU A 133 -16.42 6.69 2.39
N LYS A 134 -16.54 6.39 1.10
CA LYS A 134 -17.62 5.55 0.57
C LYS A 134 -17.61 4.12 1.12
N ILE A 135 -16.41 3.54 1.29
CA ILE A 135 -16.25 2.16 1.80
C ILE A 135 -16.66 2.09 3.27
N VAL A 136 -16.32 3.08 4.08
CA VAL A 136 -16.66 3.08 5.52
C VAL A 136 -18.07 3.59 5.83
N GLY A 137 -18.77 4.12 4.82
CA GLY A 137 -20.17 4.56 4.94
C GLY A 137 -20.33 5.99 5.47
N GLU A 138 -19.39 6.85 5.15
CA GLU A 138 -19.44 8.29 5.49
C GLU A 138 -19.69 9.14 4.26
#